data_718ae6f8f5855c8dc7dc68e0d1f2a6ee
#
_entry.id   718ae6f8f5855c8dc7dc68e0d1f2a6ee
#
_cell.length_a   1.000
_cell.length_b   1.000
_cell.length_c   1.000
_cell.angle_alpha   90.00
_cell.angle_beta   90.00
_cell.angle_gamma   90.00
#
_symmetry.space_group_name_H-M   'P 1'
#
loop_
_entity.id
_entity.type
_entity.pdbx_description
1 polymer ?
#
loop_
_entity_poly.entity_id
_entity_poly.type
_entity_poly.pdbx_seq_one_letter_code
_entity_poly.pdbx_strand_id
1 'polypeptide(L)'
;MKNSHLNWRLLIVCICLTFSVITVAYKIISVQVEDSIFLKNEGKKRYVKYRTINPVRGTIFDRNNFPLAVSIINYDLYALNGLNIDKYLKLKDRIDIENNSSVMNSFSKKTLLKKSITTEERKIIEKLNFNELELEVRHSRHYPLGNQIAPLIGFYGKDKAQEGIEKSYDSVLSGDTGKQKYYTNAKQKIISKPIEVDKTIQGKDIQLTIDSTIQFYAFKYLVETIINNKAKAGTVLVFDNMSGEVLAIASYPSYNPNDPKRAIQKNRALIDSYELGSVLKPIVFAKSVDNETLEPD
;
A
#
# COMPACT_ATOMS: atom_id res chain seq x y z
N MET A 1 68.41 60.27 -9.68
CA MET A 1 66.92 60.14 -9.95
C MET A 1 66.56 58.72 -10.41
N LYS A 2 66.88 57.65 -9.67
CA LYS A 2 66.63 56.27 -10.14
C LYS A 2 65.69 55.45 -9.24
N ASN A 3 65.16 56.02 -8.15
CA ASN A 3 64.35 55.28 -7.18
C ASN A 3 62.88 55.58 -7.20
N SER A 4 62.37 56.61 -7.92
CA SER A 4 60.97 57.00 -7.90
C SER A 4 60.05 56.03 -8.69
N HIS A 5 60.53 55.45 -9.77
CA HIS A 5 59.81 54.50 -10.62
C HIS A 5 59.69 53.13 -9.95
N LEU A 6 60.59 52.70 -9.12
CA LEU A 6 60.54 51.43 -8.39
C LEU A 6 59.51 51.54 -7.25
N ASN A 7 59.47 52.68 -6.56
CA ASN A 7 58.52 52.94 -5.46
C ASN A 7 57.09 53.00 -6.01
N TRP A 8 56.84 53.58 -7.18
CA TRP A 8 55.49 53.66 -7.74
C TRP A 8 54.98 52.33 -8.24
N ARG A 9 55.85 51.47 -8.83
CA ARG A 9 55.50 50.09 -9.20
C ARG A 9 55.18 49.24 -7.98
N LEU A 10 55.93 49.38 -6.90
CA LEU A 10 55.65 48.71 -5.64
C LEU A 10 54.31 49.16 -5.03
N LEU A 11 54.01 50.45 -5.09
CA LEU A 11 52.72 51.00 -4.62
C LEU A 11 51.54 50.50 -5.41
N ILE A 12 51.61 50.36 -6.73
CA ILE A 12 50.56 49.75 -7.55
C ILE A 12 50.38 48.31 -7.19
N VAL A 13 51.43 47.51 -6.99
CA VAL A 13 51.33 46.11 -6.59
C VAL A 13 50.66 45.97 -5.22
N CYS A 14 51.04 46.85 -4.26
CA CYS A 14 50.42 46.86 -2.93
C CYS A 14 48.92 47.23 -3.01
N ILE A 15 48.52 48.21 -3.82
CA ILE A 15 47.10 48.57 -4.04
C ILE A 15 46.34 47.41 -4.68
N CYS A 16 46.87 46.74 -5.66
CA CYS A 16 46.23 45.57 -6.30
C CYS A 16 46.08 44.42 -5.31
N LEU A 17 47.05 44.16 -4.47
CA LEU A 17 46.97 43.12 -3.42
C LEU A 17 45.93 43.44 -2.38
N THR A 18 45.91 44.69 -1.87
CA THR A 18 44.90 45.11 -0.88
C THR A 18 43.50 45.08 -1.46
N PHE A 19 43.29 45.50 -2.71
CA PHE A 19 42.00 45.41 -3.38
C PHE A 19 41.57 43.95 -3.57
N SER A 20 42.50 43.07 -3.95
CA SER A 20 42.22 41.62 -4.05
C SER A 20 41.77 41.02 -2.69
N VAL A 21 42.46 41.36 -1.60
CA VAL A 21 42.10 40.91 -0.25
C VAL A 21 40.71 41.43 0.18
N ILE A 22 40.41 42.71 -0.11
CA ILE A 22 39.12 43.31 0.19
C ILE A 22 37.98 42.62 -0.59
N THR A 23 38.19 42.35 -1.87
CA THR A 23 37.19 41.65 -2.70
C THR A 23 36.94 40.23 -2.22
N VAL A 24 37.95 39.50 -1.82
CA VAL A 24 37.83 38.16 -1.26
C VAL A 24 37.07 38.22 0.10
N ALA A 25 37.48 39.14 0.98
CA ALA A 25 36.82 39.33 2.28
C ALA A 25 35.32 39.67 2.10
N TYR A 26 35.01 40.59 1.19
CA TYR A 26 33.62 40.93 0.86
C TYR A 26 32.83 39.70 0.37
N LYS A 27 33.44 38.89 -0.53
CA LYS A 27 32.75 37.68 -1.03
C LYS A 27 32.56 36.63 0.05
N ILE A 28 33.51 36.46 0.96
CA ILE A 28 33.36 35.55 2.11
C ILE A 28 32.19 35.98 3.00
N ILE A 29 32.09 37.28 3.32
CA ILE A 29 31.00 37.83 4.14
C ILE A 29 29.64 37.64 3.42
N SER A 30 29.57 37.99 2.13
CA SER A 30 28.33 37.80 1.34
C SER A 30 27.85 36.33 1.36
N VAL A 31 28.75 35.38 1.11
CA VAL A 31 28.42 33.94 1.13
C VAL A 31 28.01 33.47 2.52
N GLN A 32 28.66 33.97 3.58
CA GLN A 32 28.36 33.55 4.96
C GLN A 32 27.08 34.18 5.52
N VAL A 33 26.74 35.39 5.13
CA VAL A 33 25.60 36.14 5.68
C VAL A 33 24.40 36.06 4.74
N GLU A 34 24.52 36.49 3.49
CA GLU A 34 23.41 36.58 2.53
C GLU A 34 22.99 35.20 1.99
N ASP A 35 23.98 34.38 1.58
CA ASP A 35 23.71 33.07 0.96
C ASP A 35 23.65 31.94 1.98
N SER A 36 23.90 32.18 3.27
CA SER A 36 24.06 31.11 4.25
C SER A 36 22.82 30.21 4.41
N ILE A 37 21.63 30.80 4.40
CA ILE A 37 20.35 30.07 4.52
C ILE A 37 20.12 29.23 3.26
N PHE A 38 20.35 29.79 2.10
CA PHE A 38 20.21 29.10 0.81
C PHE A 38 21.18 27.93 0.72
N LEU A 39 22.46 28.16 0.99
CA LEU A 39 23.51 27.13 0.91
C LEU A 39 23.29 26.01 1.94
N LYS A 40 22.86 26.34 3.16
CA LYS A 40 22.47 25.35 4.17
C LYS A 40 21.29 24.50 3.71
N ASN A 41 20.28 25.10 3.09
CA ASN A 41 19.11 24.39 2.59
C ASN A 41 19.47 23.50 1.40
N GLU A 42 20.25 23.98 0.45
CA GLU A 42 20.76 23.16 -0.67
C GLU A 42 21.68 22.02 -0.19
N GLY A 43 22.54 22.31 0.77
CA GLY A 43 23.33 21.26 1.43
C GLY A 43 22.44 20.20 2.07
N LYS A 44 21.44 20.58 2.85
CA LYS A 44 20.50 19.65 3.50
C LYS A 44 19.78 18.77 2.50
N LYS A 45 19.32 19.27 1.35
CA LYS A 45 18.67 18.48 0.28
C LYS A 45 19.54 17.32 -0.22
N ARG A 46 20.85 17.43 -0.16
CA ARG A 46 21.79 16.40 -0.63
C ARG A 46 21.91 15.22 0.31
N TYR A 47 21.91 15.46 1.62
CA TYR A 47 22.14 14.41 2.61
C TYR A 47 20.93 14.09 3.50
N VAL A 48 19.92 14.94 3.54
CA VAL A 48 18.66 14.67 4.26
C VAL A 48 17.64 14.11 3.30
N LYS A 49 17.12 12.94 3.61
CA LYS A 49 16.05 12.28 2.84
C LYS A 49 14.87 12.00 3.75
N TYR A 50 13.70 11.96 3.15
CA TYR A 50 12.45 11.61 3.82
C TYR A 50 11.90 10.34 3.17
N ARG A 51 11.39 9.45 4.00
CA ARG A 51 10.67 8.24 3.59
C ARG A 51 9.27 8.28 4.21
N THR A 52 8.27 8.09 3.38
CA THR A 52 6.89 7.86 3.85
C THR A 52 6.79 6.43 4.36
N ILE A 53 6.14 6.26 5.51
CA ILE A 53 5.81 4.95 6.08
C ILE A 53 4.32 4.78 5.93
N ASN A 54 3.93 3.78 5.16
CA ASN A 54 2.53 3.44 5.03
C ASN A 54 2.08 2.64 6.26
N PRO A 55 0.92 2.96 6.83
CA PRO A 55 0.33 2.18 7.90
C PRO A 55 -0.05 0.78 7.44
N VAL A 56 -0.13 -0.13 8.38
CA VAL A 56 -0.76 -1.44 8.13
C VAL A 56 -2.26 -1.23 8.17
N ARG A 57 -2.95 -1.68 7.11
CA ARG A 57 -4.40 -1.59 7.02
C ARG A 57 -5.05 -2.51 8.03
N GLY A 58 -6.06 -2.02 8.75
CA GLY A 58 -6.80 -2.77 9.76
C GLY A 58 -7.45 -4.04 9.22
N THR A 59 -7.63 -5.03 10.07
CA THR A 59 -8.26 -6.31 9.75
C THR A 59 -9.77 -6.19 9.77
N ILE A 60 -10.45 -6.91 8.88
CA ILE A 60 -11.90 -7.09 8.92
C ILE A 60 -12.17 -8.48 9.50
N PHE A 61 -12.85 -8.54 10.63
CA PHE A 61 -13.21 -9.79 11.32
C PHE A 61 -14.69 -10.13 11.12
N ASP A 62 -15.00 -11.41 11.19
CA ASP A 62 -16.36 -11.90 11.42
C ASP A 62 -16.77 -11.74 12.89
N ARG A 63 -18.00 -12.14 13.26
CA ARG A 63 -18.50 -12.08 14.64
C ARG A 63 -17.71 -12.94 15.64
N ASN A 64 -17.00 -13.96 15.15
CA ASN A 64 -16.22 -14.91 15.94
C ASN A 64 -14.70 -14.61 15.91
N ASN A 65 -14.30 -13.41 15.48
CA ASN A 65 -12.90 -13.00 15.28
C ASN A 65 -12.15 -13.80 14.22
N PHE A 66 -12.85 -14.44 13.28
CA PHE A 66 -12.20 -15.01 12.10
C PHE A 66 -11.88 -13.90 11.10
N PRO A 67 -10.63 -13.82 10.57
CA PRO A 67 -10.24 -12.76 9.64
C PRO A 67 -10.90 -12.96 8.26
N LEU A 68 -11.69 -11.99 7.82
CA LEU A 68 -12.30 -11.94 6.49
C LEU A 68 -11.42 -11.21 5.48
N ALA A 69 -10.66 -10.21 5.95
CA ALA A 69 -9.65 -9.51 5.18
C ALA A 69 -8.49 -9.10 6.10
N VAL A 70 -7.27 -9.49 5.76
CA VAL A 70 -6.08 -9.27 6.59
C VAL A 70 -4.92 -8.73 5.77
N SER A 71 -4.09 -7.89 6.37
CA SER A 71 -2.84 -7.42 5.76
C SER A 71 -1.72 -8.37 6.10
N ILE A 72 -1.14 -9.03 5.10
CA ILE A 72 0.00 -9.94 5.25
C ILE A 72 1.29 -9.26 4.80
N ILE A 73 2.39 -9.61 5.48
CA ILE A 73 3.73 -9.12 5.13
C ILE A 73 4.27 -9.94 3.98
N ASN A 74 4.58 -9.28 2.88
CA ASN A 74 5.32 -9.84 1.76
C ASN A 74 6.65 -9.13 1.59
N TYR A 75 7.58 -9.76 0.93
CA TYR A 75 8.88 -9.20 0.59
C TYR A 75 8.99 -9.08 -0.92
N ASP A 76 9.36 -7.90 -1.41
CA ASP A 76 9.69 -7.69 -2.81
C ASP A 76 11.21 -7.59 -2.94
N LEU A 77 11.78 -8.28 -3.94
CA LEU A 77 13.22 -8.31 -4.19
C LEU A 77 13.62 -7.25 -5.18
N TYR A 78 14.56 -6.41 -4.78
CA TYR A 78 15.14 -5.38 -5.62
C TYR A 78 16.63 -5.63 -5.86
N ALA A 79 17.08 -5.32 -7.08
CA ALA A 79 18.49 -5.14 -7.39
C ALA A 79 18.88 -3.68 -7.12
N LEU A 80 19.96 -3.47 -6.39
CA LEU A 80 20.61 -2.18 -6.22
C LEU A 80 21.64 -1.94 -7.34
N ASN A 81 22.11 -0.70 -7.43
CA ASN A 81 23.17 -0.33 -8.39
C ASN A 81 24.40 -1.24 -8.25
N GLY A 82 24.88 -1.77 -9.36
CA GLY A 82 26.10 -2.57 -9.42
C GLY A 82 25.90 -4.08 -9.34
N LEU A 83 24.67 -4.59 -9.44
CA LEU A 83 24.46 -6.04 -9.59
C LEU A 83 25.12 -6.51 -10.89
N ASN A 84 26.08 -7.44 -10.81
CA ASN A 84 26.78 -8.02 -11.95
C ASN A 84 25.90 -9.10 -12.62
N ILE A 85 26.08 -9.27 -13.94
CA ILE A 85 25.39 -10.30 -14.74
C ILE A 85 25.59 -11.70 -14.16
N ASP A 86 26.81 -12.05 -13.74
CA ASP A 86 27.10 -13.37 -13.16
C ASP A 86 26.32 -13.63 -11.87
N LYS A 87 26.18 -12.61 -11.01
CA LYS A 87 25.38 -12.69 -9.79
C LYS A 87 23.88 -12.81 -10.10
N TYR A 88 23.42 -12.08 -11.11
CA TYR A 88 22.04 -12.16 -11.59
C TYR A 88 21.70 -13.55 -12.12
N LEU A 89 22.57 -14.15 -12.94
CA LEU A 89 22.39 -15.50 -13.48
C LEU A 89 22.35 -16.54 -12.35
N LYS A 90 23.26 -16.47 -11.37
CA LYS A 90 23.26 -17.34 -10.19
C LYS A 90 21.99 -17.22 -9.34
N LEU A 91 21.40 -16.02 -9.29
CA LEU A 91 20.12 -15.79 -8.60
C LEU A 91 18.96 -16.41 -9.40
N LYS A 92 18.95 -16.20 -10.72
CA LYS A 92 17.92 -16.71 -11.63
C LYS A 92 17.86 -18.23 -11.68
N ASP A 93 19.00 -18.92 -11.59
CA ASP A 93 19.07 -20.39 -11.53
C ASP A 93 18.41 -20.97 -10.26
N ARG A 94 18.21 -20.17 -9.24
CA ARG A 94 17.69 -20.61 -7.92
C ARG A 94 16.31 -20.04 -7.59
N ILE A 95 15.92 -18.96 -8.22
CA ILE A 95 14.66 -18.26 -7.99
C ILE A 95 14.05 -17.94 -9.34
N ASP A 96 12.77 -18.26 -9.50
CA ASP A 96 12.03 -17.91 -10.71
C ASP A 96 11.83 -16.39 -10.80
N ILE A 97 12.65 -15.75 -11.62
CA ILE A 97 12.62 -14.30 -11.89
C ILE A 97 12.12 -14.11 -13.31
N GLU A 98 11.04 -13.34 -13.47
CA GLU A 98 10.51 -13.02 -14.80
C GLU A 98 11.60 -12.43 -15.70
N ASN A 99 11.69 -12.96 -16.92
CA ASN A 99 12.60 -12.50 -17.95
C ASN A 99 12.22 -11.09 -18.42
N ASN A 100 12.69 -10.08 -17.71
CA ASN A 100 12.55 -8.70 -18.15
C ASN A 100 13.85 -8.29 -18.86
N SER A 101 13.83 -8.21 -20.19
CA SER A 101 14.98 -7.74 -21.00
C SER A 101 15.43 -6.31 -20.64
N SER A 102 14.52 -5.51 -20.06
CA SER A 102 14.82 -4.21 -19.50
C SER A 102 15.69 -4.27 -18.24
N VAL A 103 15.70 -5.39 -17.51
CA VAL A 103 16.53 -5.58 -16.31
C VAL A 103 18.02 -5.70 -16.68
N MET A 104 18.34 -6.36 -17.80
CA MET A 104 19.72 -6.57 -18.23
C MET A 104 20.45 -5.29 -18.63
N ASN A 105 19.73 -4.25 -19.04
CA ASN A 105 20.33 -2.98 -19.50
C ASN A 105 20.30 -1.86 -18.45
N SER A 106 19.81 -2.09 -17.24
CA SER A 106 19.49 -1.02 -16.29
C SER A 106 19.93 -1.24 -14.84
N PHE A 107 21.03 -1.97 -14.59
CA PHE A 107 21.61 -2.09 -13.24
C PHE A 107 22.21 -0.79 -12.67
N SER A 108 21.96 0.34 -13.32
CA SER A 108 22.36 1.66 -12.82
C SER A 108 21.36 2.29 -11.83
N LYS A 109 20.18 1.66 -11.63
CA LYS A 109 19.13 2.13 -10.71
C LYS A 109 18.54 0.96 -9.94
N LYS A 110 17.94 1.26 -8.77
CA LYS A 110 17.16 0.28 -8.02
C LYS A 110 16.04 -0.29 -8.89
N THR A 111 16.07 -1.60 -9.14
CA THR A 111 15.17 -2.29 -10.08
C THR A 111 14.47 -3.43 -9.37
N LEU A 112 13.14 -3.53 -9.51
CA LEU A 112 12.35 -4.64 -8.99
C LEU A 112 12.65 -5.90 -9.78
N LEU A 113 13.11 -6.97 -9.12
CA LEU A 113 13.38 -8.27 -9.71
C LEU A 113 12.21 -9.23 -9.58
N LYS A 114 11.62 -9.31 -8.38
CA LYS A 114 10.48 -10.19 -8.10
C LYS A 114 9.60 -9.63 -7.00
N LYS A 115 8.30 -9.79 -7.15
CA LYS A 115 7.29 -9.49 -6.12
C LYS A 115 6.98 -10.73 -5.30
N SER A 116 6.60 -10.53 -4.04
CA SER A 116 6.08 -11.59 -3.16
C SER A 116 7.01 -12.79 -3.05
N ILE A 117 8.23 -12.56 -2.56
CA ILE A 117 9.23 -13.60 -2.29
C ILE A 117 8.70 -14.58 -1.23
N THR A 118 8.79 -15.88 -1.52
CA THR A 118 8.42 -16.94 -0.58
C THR A 118 9.45 -17.05 0.55
N THR A 119 9.07 -17.75 1.64
CA THR A 119 9.97 -17.96 2.78
C THR A 119 11.22 -18.77 2.36
N GLU A 120 11.07 -19.70 1.42
CA GLU A 120 12.18 -20.53 0.91
C GLU A 120 13.12 -19.71 0.03
N GLU A 121 12.58 -18.91 -0.88
CA GLU A 121 13.35 -17.99 -1.71
C GLU A 121 14.10 -16.95 -0.86
N ARG A 122 13.46 -16.45 0.21
CA ARG A 122 14.12 -15.54 1.14
C ARG A 122 15.34 -16.17 1.78
N LYS A 123 15.26 -17.42 2.23
CA LYS A 123 16.41 -18.16 2.78
C LYS A 123 17.54 -18.34 1.74
N ILE A 124 17.18 -18.54 0.46
CA ILE A 124 18.15 -18.62 -0.64
C ILE A 124 18.86 -17.29 -0.85
N ILE A 125 18.11 -16.18 -0.87
CA ILE A 125 18.64 -14.82 -1.04
C ILE A 125 19.59 -14.47 0.13
N GLU A 126 19.18 -14.75 1.36
CA GLU A 126 19.99 -14.52 2.56
C GLU A 126 21.29 -15.35 2.53
N LYS A 127 21.26 -16.60 2.04
CA LYS A 127 22.46 -17.45 1.87
C LYS A 127 23.41 -16.94 0.78
N LEU A 128 22.88 -16.34 -0.29
CA LEU A 128 23.68 -15.75 -1.37
C LEU A 128 24.45 -14.51 -0.90
N ASN A 129 23.93 -13.82 0.11
CA ASN A 129 24.53 -12.65 0.77
C ASN A 129 25.13 -11.61 -0.22
N PHE A 130 24.38 -11.30 -1.28
CA PHE A 130 24.80 -10.27 -2.24
C PHE A 130 24.41 -8.89 -1.71
N ASN A 131 25.39 -8.01 -1.51
CA ASN A 131 25.17 -6.64 -1.02
C ASN A 131 24.32 -5.78 -1.98
N GLU A 132 24.17 -6.22 -3.23
CA GLU A 132 23.42 -5.54 -4.28
C GLU A 132 21.95 -6.00 -4.34
N LEU A 133 21.53 -6.90 -3.44
CA LEU A 133 20.12 -7.29 -3.30
C LEU A 133 19.51 -6.66 -2.06
N GLU A 134 18.30 -6.16 -2.20
CA GLU A 134 17.51 -5.59 -1.11
C GLU A 134 16.12 -6.22 -1.07
N LEU A 135 15.72 -6.69 0.11
CA LEU A 135 14.35 -7.14 0.38
C LEU A 135 13.57 -5.99 1.01
N GLU A 136 12.55 -5.50 0.30
CA GLU A 136 11.64 -4.50 0.85
C GLU A 136 10.36 -5.16 1.37
N VAL A 137 9.97 -4.75 2.56
CA VAL A 137 8.69 -5.15 3.15
C VAL A 137 7.55 -4.46 2.43
N ARG A 138 6.58 -5.24 1.98
CA ARG A 138 5.33 -4.76 1.40
C ARG A 138 4.15 -5.44 2.09
N HIS A 139 3.17 -4.65 2.50
CA HIS A 139 1.89 -5.17 2.97
C HIS A 139 0.99 -5.46 1.77
N SER A 140 0.43 -6.67 1.72
CA SER A 140 -0.59 -7.03 0.73
C SER A 140 -1.87 -7.47 1.43
N ARG A 141 -3.00 -7.17 0.82
CA ARG A 141 -4.31 -7.54 1.34
C ARG A 141 -4.63 -8.98 0.94
N HIS A 142 -5.10 -9.79 1.90
CA HIS A 142 -5.48 -11.18 1.70
C HIS A 142 -6.89 -11.43 2.23
N TYR A 143 -7.66 -12.23 1.49
CA TYR A 143 -9.06 -12.55 1.76
C TYR A 143 -9.22 -14.07 1.87
N PRO A 144 -9.24 -14.63 3.11
CA PRO A 144 -9.22 -16.08 3.32
C PRO A 144 -10.42 -16.82 2.69
N LEU A 145 -11.61 -16.23 2.71
CA LEU A 145 -12.82 -16.82 2.13
C LEU A 145 -12.93 -16.63 0.60
N GLY A 146 -12.03 -15.86 -0.01
CA GLY A 146 -11.98 -15.68 -1.46
C GLY A 146 -13.33 -15.24 -2.07
N ASN A 147 -13.80 -15.99 -3.07
CA ASN A 147 -15.02 -15.68 -3.82
C ASN A 147 -16.32 -15.80 -3.01
N GLN A 148 -16.30 -16.45 -1.85
CA GLN A 148 -17.49 -16.68 -1.05
C GLN A 148 -18.07 -15.40 -0.45
N ILE A 149 -17.22 -14.39 -0.21
CA ILE A 149 -17.57 -13.15 0.45
C ILE A 149 -17.20 -11.90 -0.36
N ALA A 150 -16.55 -12.08 -1.51
CA ALA A 150 -16.00 -10.99 -2.29
C ALA A 150 -17.01 -9.86 -2.60
N PRO A 151 -18.25 -10.10 -3.02
CA PRO A 151 -19.20 -9.03 -3.32
C PRO A 151 -19.57 -8.17 -2.11
N LEU A 152 -19.46 -8.71 -0.89
CA LEU A 152 -19.70 -7.97 0.36
C LEU A 152 -18.44 -7.21 0.80
N ILE A 153 -17.33 -7.91 0.93
CA ILE A 153 -16.07 -7.32 1.45
C ILE A 153 -15.46 -6.37 0.43
N GLY A 154 -15.56 -6.68 -0.86
CA GLY A 154 -14.84 -5.96 -1.90
C GLY A 154 -13.36 -6.33 -1.94
N PHE A 155 -12.53 -5.44 -2.48
CA PHE A 155 -11.08 -5.61 -2.51
C PHE A 155 -10.33 -4.29 -2.44
N TYR A 156 -9.10 -4.37 -1.94
CA TYR A 156 -8.14 -3.28 -1.93
C TYR A 156 -7.22 -3.44 -3.15
N GLY A 157 -7.33 -2.50 -4.10
CA GLY A 157 -6.54 -2.50 -5.33
C GLY A 157 -5.23 -1.73 -5.19
N LYS A 158 -4.73 -1.16 -6.28
CA LYS A 158 -3.51 -0.35 -6.27
C LYS A 158 -3.71 0.89 -5.39
N ASP A 159 -3.26 0.79 -4.14
CA ASP A 159 -3.20 1.86 -3.13
C ASP A 159 -4.55 2.48 -2.72
N LYS A 160 -5.67 1.86 -3.07
CA LYS A 160 -7.01 2.31 -2.61
C LYS A 160 -8.03 1.18 -2.58
N ALA A 161 -9.01 1.31 -1.71
CA ALA A 161 -10.19 0.46 -1.67
C ALA A 161 -11.08 0.71 -2.90
N GLN A 162 -11.55 -0.37 -3.53
CA GLN A 162 -12.30 -0.28 -4.79
C GLN A 162 -13.80 -0.37 -4.56
N GLU A 163 -14.25 -1.30 -3.72
CA GLU A 163 -15.67 -1.57 -3.50
C GLU A 163 -15.93 -2.24 -2.14
N GLY A 164 -17.20 -2.48 -1.82
CA GLY A 164 -17.64 -3.22 -0.64
C GLY A 164 -17.29 -2.55 0.69
N ILE A 165 -17.21 -3.36 1.73
CA ILE A 165 -16.83 -2.93 3.10
C ILE A 165 -15.46 -2.27 3.11
N GLU A 166 -14.51 -2.78 2.31
CA GLU A 166 -13.19 -2.16 2.14
C GLU A 166 -13.29 -0.69 1.80
N LYS A 167 -14.19 -0.33 0.86
CA LYS A 167 -14.39 1.06 0.43
C LYS A 167 -15.21 1.88 1.42
N SER A 168 -16.28 1.30 1.95
CA SER A 168 -17.18 2.01 2.86
C SER A 168 -16.50 2.41 4.17
N TYR A 169 -15.55 1.60 4.64
CA TYR A 169 -14.80 1.82 5.86
C TYR A 169 -13.32 2.17 5.61
N ASP A 170 -12.99 2.67 4.41
CA ASP A 170 -11.60 2.96 4.04
C ASP A 170 -10.92 3.93 5.00
N SER A 171 -11.61 4.97 5.45
CA SER A 171 -11.08 5.96 6.40
C SER A 171 -10.73 5.37 7.78
N VAL A 172 -11.41 4.29 8.18
CA VAL A 172 -11.13 3.59 9.46
C VAL A 172 -9.99 2.60 9.28
N LEU A 173 -10.03 1.86 8.17
CA LEU A 173 -9.10 0.77 7.89
C LEU A 173 -7.71 1.25 7.45
N SER A 174 -7.59 2.40 6.76
CA SER A 174 -6.32 2.81 6.13
C SER A 174 -5.29 3.38 7.10
N GLY A 175 -5.71 4.01 8.20
CA GLY A 175 -4.80 4.75 9.08
C GLY A 175 -4.15 5.97 8.41
N ASP A 176 -3.16 6.56 9.08
CA ASP A 176 -2.45 7.75 8.59
C ASP A 176 -0.97 7.45 8.32
N THR A 177 -0.48 7.95 7.20
CA THR A 177 0.92 7.78 6.81
C THR A 177 1.85 8.62 7.68
N GLY A 178 2.93 8.00 8.15
CA GLY A 178 4.00 8.69 8.85
C GLY A 178 5.13 9.13 7.92
N LYS A 179 6.08 9.89 8.47
CA LYS A 179 7.31 10.29 7.78
C LYS A 179 8.52 10.04 8.65
N GLN A 180 9.52 9.43 8.06
CA GLN A 180 10.84 9.28 8.66
C GLN A 180 11.87 10.08 7.89
N LYS A 181 12.76 10.72 8.64
CA LYS A 181 13.92 11.43 8.16
C LYS A 181 15.16 10.58 8.40
N TYR A 182 16.04 10.49 7.41
CA TYR A 182 17.33 9.81 7.52
C TYR A 182 18.41 10.58 6.78
N TYR A 183 19.66 10.27 7.12
CA TYR A 183 20.82 10.91 6.50
C TYR A 183 21.52 9.93 5.57
N THR A 184 21.96 10.42 4.43
CA THR A 184 22.73 9.65 3.44
C THR A 184 24.10 10.25 3.19
N ASN A 185 25.07 9.41 2.82
CA ASN A 185 26.36 9.88 2.34
C ASN A 185 26.31 10.27 0.83
N ALA A 186 27.44 10.71 0.27
CA ALA A 186 27.54 11.05 -1.15
C ALA A 186 27.17 9.91 -2.11
N LYS A 187 27.31 8.64 -1.67
CA LYS A 187 26.92 7.44 -2.42
C LYS A 187 25.46 7.02 -2.15
N GLN A 188 24.64 7.88 -1.55
CA GLN A 188 23.23 7.64 -1.17
C GLN A 188 23.02 6.49 -0.16
N LYS A 189 24.09 6.02 0.51
CA LYS A 189 23.95 5.00 1.57
C LYS A 189 23.49 5.66 2.87
N ILE A 190 22.52 5.04 3.55
CA ILE A 190 22.01 5.51 4.84
C ILE A 190 23.12 5.41 5.90
N ILE A 191 23.38 6.50 6.61
CA ILE A 191 24.43 6.62 7.63
C ILE A 191 23.89 6.89 9.04
N SER A 192 22.58 7.09 9.16
CA SER A 192 21.94 7.35 10.46
C SER A 192 20.77 6.43 10.69
N LYS A 193 20.42 6.19 11.97
CA LYS A 193 19.11 5.62 12.28
C LYS A 193 18.02 6.59 11.80
N PRO A 194 16.92 6.07 11.21
CA PRO A 194 15.79 6.90 10.84
C PRO A 194 15.19 7.59 12.08
N ILE A 195 14.84 8.86 11.92
CA ILE A 195 14.17 9.66 12.94
C ILE A 195 12.74 9.85 12.50
N GLU A 196 11.78 9.45 13.32
CA GLU A 196 10.37 9.67 13.06
C GLU A 196 10.07 11.18 13.18
N VAL A 197 9.49 11.74 12.11
CA VAL A 197 9.08 13.15 12.03
C VAL A 197 7.59 13.26 12.24
N ASP A 198 6.83 12.44 11.50
CA ASP A 198 5.39 12.30 11.65
C ASP A 198 5.09 10.84 12.04
N LYS A 199 4.31 10.66 13.12
CA LYS A 199 3.97 9.34 13.62
C LYS A 199 3.01 8.62 12.66
N THR A 200 3.32 7.37 12.35
CA THR A 200 2.41 6.50 11.60
C THR A 200 1.27 6.05 12.52
N ILE A 201 0.02 6.26 12.10
CA ILE A 201 -1.16 5.75 12.81
C ILE A 201 -1.66 4.53 12.05
N GLN A 202 -1.66 3.37 12.70
CA GLN A 202 -2.13 2.12 12.08
C GLN A 202 -3.65 2.16 11.83
N GLY A 203 -4.11 1.48 10.79
CA GLY A 203 -5.54 1.28 10.55
C GLY A 203 -6.21 0.56 11.72
N LYS A 204 -7.47 0.89 11.97
CA LYS A 204 -8.26 0.23 13.01
C LYS A 204 -8.96 -0.98 12.44
N ASP A 205 -9.06 -2.03 13.25
CA ASP A 205 -9.81 -3.22 12.90
C ASP A 205 -11.32 -2.96 12.99
N ILE A 206 -12.09 -3.70 12.20
CA ILE A 206 -13.56 -3.69 12.25
C ILE A 206 -14.08 -5.12 12.41
N GLN A 207 -15.17 -5.27 13.14
CA GLN A 207 -15.87 -6.53 13.30
C GLN A 207 -17.25 -6.44 12.67
N LEU A 208 -17.61 -7.45 11.87
CA LEU A 208 -18.92 -7.57 11.22
C LEU A 208 -19.80 -8.57 12.00
N THR A 209 -21.09 -8.49 11.75
CA THR A 209 -22.08 -9.46 12.27
C THR A 209 -22.05 -10.79 11.50
N ILE A 210 -21.34 -10.84 10.37
CA ILE A 210 -21.22 -12.03 9.52
C ILE A 210 -20.59 -13.18 10.31
N ASP A 211 -21.16 -14.38 10.12
CA ASP A 211 -20.59 -15.65 10.57
C ASP A 211 -19.97 -16.35 9.37
N SER A 212 -18.66 -16.58 9.42
CA SER A 212 -17.90 -17.17 8.32
C SER A 212 -18.35 -18.59 7.96
N THR A 213 -18.85 -19.36 8.94
CA THR A 213 -19.34 -20.72 8.71
C THR A 213 -20.70 -20.68 7.99
N ILE A 214 -21.62 -19.81 8.44
CA ILE A 214 -22.93 -19.64 7.79
C ILE A 214 -22.70 -19.08 6.37
N GLN A 215 -21.81 -18.10 6.20
CA GLN A 215 -21.44 -17.53 4.89
C GLN A 215 -20.92 -18.59 3.91
N PHE A 216 -20.06 -19.50 4.41
CA PHE A 216 -19.52 -20.59 3.60
C PHE A 216 -20.65 -21.50 3.08
N TYR A 217 -21.53 -21.96 3.95
CA TYR A 217 -22.63 -22.84 3.54
C TYR A 217 -23.66 -22.11 2.68
N ALA A 218 -23.99 -20.85 2.98
CA ALA A 218 -24.88 -20.04 2.17
C ALA A 218 -24.37 -19.91 0.73
N PHE A 219 -23.10 -19.61 0.56
CA PHE A 219 -22.48 -19.52 -0.78
C PHE A 219 -22.42 -20.88 -1.47
N LYS A 220 -22.01 -21.93 -0.78
CA LYS A 220 -21.93 -23.28 -1.34
C LYS A 220 -23.28 -23.74 -1.90
N TYR A 221 -24.33 -23.69 -1.09
CA TYR A 221 -25.68 -24.14 -1.52
C TYR A 221 -26.29 -23.20 -2.56
N LEU A 222 -25.99 -21.91 -2.53
CA LEU A 222 -26.38 -20.98 -3.58
C LEU A 222 -25.79 -21.42 -4.93
N VAL A 223 -24.49 -21.72 -4.99
CA VAL A 223 -23.81 -22.15 -6.23
C VAL A 223 -24.39 -23.47 -6.73
N GLU A 224 -24.57 -24.46 -5.86
CA GLU A 224 -25.17 -25.75 -6.20
C GLU A 224 -26.59 -25.57 -6.79
N THR A 225 -27.42 -24.75 -6.16
CA THR A 225 -28.79 -24.47 -6.59
C THR A 225 -28.80 -23.79 -7.96
N ILE A 226 -27.94 -22.82 -8.18
CA ILE A 226 -27.83 -22.10 -9.48
C ILE A 226 -27.42 -23.05 -10.59
N ILE A 227 -26.44 -23.92 -10.36
CA ILE A 227 -25.97 -24.88 -11.34
C ILE A 227 -27.05 -25.90 -11.68
N ASN A 228 -27.68 -26.50 -10.64
CA ASN A 228 -28.71 -27.53 -10.81
C ASN A 228 -29.93 -27.01 -11.55
N ASN A 229 -30.32 -25.75 -11.31
CA ASN A 229 -31.48 -25.12 -11.94
C ASN A 229 -31.14 -24.31 -13.19
N LYS A 230 -29.86 -24.30 -13.63
CA LYS A 230 -29.37 -23.53 -14.79
C LYS A 230 -29.73 -22.04 -14.71
N ALA A 231 -29.75 -21.50 -13.47
CA ALA A 231 -30.03 -20.09 -13.23
C ALA A 231 -28.82 -19.24 -13.60
N LYS A 232 -29.06 -17.97 -13.98
CA LYS A 232 -27.97 -17.04 -14.36
C LYS A 232 -27.28 -16.40 -13.16
N ALA A 233 -28.03 -16.16 -12.10
CA ALA A 233 -27.58 -15.48 -10.91
C ALA A 233 -28.50 -15.78 -9.72
N GLY A 234 -28.06 -15.49 -8.52
CA GLY A 234 -28.86 -15.59 -7.32
C GLY A 234 -28.17 -14.96 -6.11
N THR A 235 -28.95 -14.80 -5.04
CA THR A 235 -28.47 -14.29 -3.76
C THR A 235 -29.07 -15.07 -2.61
N VAL A 236 -28.35 -15.14 -1.50
CA VAL A 236 -28.82 -15.64 -0.22
C VAL A 236 -28.49 -14.61 0.85
N LEU A 237 -29.46 -14.33 1.70
CA LEU A 237 -29.35 -13.44 2.83
C LEU A 237 -29.86 -14.17 4.07
N VAL A 238 -29.04 -14.24 5.12
CA VAL A 238 -29.39 -14.89 6.38
C VAL A 238 -29.36 -13.86 7.49
N PHE A 239 -30.48 -13.75 8.20
CA PHE A 239 -30.65 -12.85 9.34
C PHE A 239 -30.86 -13.65 10.63
N ASP A 240 -30.42 -13.07 11.72
CA ASP A 240 -30.95 -13.35 13.03
C ASP A 240 -32.28 -12.57 13.19
N ASN A 241 -33.39 -13.25 13.31
CA ASN A 241 -34.70 -12.60 13.38
C ASN A 241 -34.98 -11.94 14.74
N MET A 242 -34.18 -12.20 15.76
CA MET A 242 -34.31 -11.55 17.07
C MET A 242 -33.53 -10.23 17.13
N SER A 243 -32.29 -10.22 16.61
CA SER A 243 -31.43 -9.04 16.63
C SER A 243 -31.49 -8.21 15.34
N GLY A 244 -31.94 -8.80 14.23
CA GLY A 244 -31.88 -8.20 12.90
C GLY A 244 -30.52 -8.21 12.27
N GLU A 245 -29.50 -8.83 12.92
CA GLU A 245 -28.16 -8.91 12.41
C GLU A 245 -28.06 -9.77 11.16
N VAL A 246 -27.29 -9.30 10.18
CA VAL A 246 -26.97 -10.07 8.97
C VAL A 246 -25.85 -11.05 9.28
N LEU A 247 -26.16 -12.36 9.24
CA LEU A 247 -25.21 -13.43 9.51
C LEU A 247 -24.48 -13.92 8.26
N ALA A 248 -25.14 -13.86 7.10
CA ALA A 248 -24.54 -14.16 5.82
C ALA A 248 -25.19 -13.37 4.69
N ILE A 249 -24.40 -13.00 3.68
CA ILE A 249 -24.85 -12.38 2.44
C ILE A 249 -24.00 -12.90 1.28
N ALA A 250 -24.58 -13.79 0.49
CA ALA A 250 -23.91 -14.42 -0.65
C ALA A 250 -24.54 -13.97 -1.96
N SER A 251 -23.72 -13.75 -2.97
CA SER A 251 -24.14 -13.40 -4.32
C SER A 251 -23.37 -14.21 -5.35
N TYR A 252 -24.05 -14.66 -6.40
CA TYR A 252 -23.46 -15.35 -7.55
C TYR A 252 -23.95 -14.70 -8.85
N PRO A 253 -23.11 -14.54 -9.88
CA PRO A 253 -21.69 -14.86 -9.93
C PRO A 253 -20.84 -14.00 -9.00
N SER A 254 -19.70 -14.55 -8.57
CA SER A 254 -18.73 -13.90 -7.71
C SER A 254 -17.34 -13.91 -8.35
N TYR A 255 -16.35 -13.30 -7.70
CA TYR A 255 -14.97 -13.20 -8.17
C TYR A 255 -13.98 -13.50 -7.04
N ASN A 256 -12.70 -13.72 -7.38
CA ASN A 256 -11.67 -13.87 -6.36
C ASN A 256 -11.02 -12.50 -6.05
N PRO A 257 -11.20 -11.94 -4.85
CA PRO A 257 -10.65 -10.64 -4.48
C PRO A 257 -9.11 -10.66 -4.34
N ASN A 258 -8.51 -11.85 -4.21
CA ASN A 258 -7.05 -12.01 -4.21
C ASN A 258 -6.44 -11.91 -5.62
N ASP A 259 -7.24 -12.09 -6.68
CA ASP A 259 -6.84 -11.90 -8.09
C ASP A 259 -7.96 -11.21 -8.88
N PRO A 260 -8.16 -9.91 -8.70
CA PRO A 260 -9.29 -9.16 -9.24
C PRO A 260 -9.14 -8.81 -10.73
N LYS A 261 -8.55 -9.70 -11.56
CA LYS A 261 -8.30 -9.43 -12.98
C LYS A 261 -9.57 -9.33 -13.84
N ARG A 262 -10.74 -9.68 -13.31
CA ARG A 262 -12.01 -9.70 -14.04
C ARG A 262 -13.03 -8.77 -13.43
N ALA A 263 -14.01 -8.39 -14.25
CA ALA A 263 -15.02 -7.41 -13.98
C ALA A 263 -15.62 -7.47 -12.57
N ILE A 264 -15.73 -6.31 -11.96
CA ILE A 264 -16.39 -6.06 -10.69
C ILE A 264 -17.77 -6.72 -10.70
N GLN A 265 -17.98 -7.62 -9.78
CA GLN A 265 -19.27 -8.26 -9.57
C GLN A 265 -19.97 -7.56 -8.42
N LYS A 266 -21.10 -6.93 -8.71
CA LYS A 266 -21.88 -6.21 -7.70
C LYS A 266 -22.47 -7.15 -6.65
N ASN A 267 -22.66 -6.62 -5.43
CA ASN A 267 -23.45 -7.30 -4.42
C ASN A 267 -24.94 -7.23 -4.81
N ARG A 268 -25.43 -8.30 -5.46
CA ARG A 268 -26.77 -8.36 -6.02
C ARG A 268 -27.86 -8.27 -4.96
N ALA A 269 -27.59 -8.78 -3.76
CA ALA A 269 -28.56 -8.71 -2.66
C ALA A 269 -28.88 -7.26 -2.25
N LEU A 270 -27.95 -6.31 -2.50
CA LEU A 270 -28.09 -4.90 -2.13
C LEU A 270 -28.46 -3.99 -3.30
N ILE A 271 -28.10 -4.39 -4.54
CA ILE A 271 -28.16 -3.48 -5.69
C ILE A 271 -29.22 -3.87 -6.73
N ASP A 272 -29.51 -5.17 -6.88
CA ASP A 272 -30.47 -5.62 -7.88
C ASP A 272 -31.90 -5.32 -7.44
N SER A 273 -32.67 -4.73 -8.32
CA SER A 273 -34.11 -4.53 -8.16
C SER A 273 -34.87 -5.64 -8.88
N TYR A 274 -35.88 -6.20 -8.24
CA TYR A 274 -36.74 -7.24 -8.83
C TYR A 274 -38.13 -7.14 -8.25
N GLU A 275 -39.12 -7.69 -8.96
CA GLU A 275 -40.49 -7.77 -8.51
C GLU A 275 -40.63 -8.87 -7.47
N LEU A 276 -41.04 -8.49 -6.25
CA LEU A 276 -41.16 -9.40 -5.12
C LEU A 276 -42.33 -10.38 -5.25
N GLY A 277 -43.36 -9.99 -5.98
CA GLY A 277 -44.57 -10.81 -6.12
C GLY A 277 -45.20 -11.19 -4.78
N SER A 278 -45.56 -12.46 -4.60
CA SER A 278 -46.17 -12.97 -3.38
C SER A 278 -45.27 -12.94 -2.13
N VAL A 279 -43.96 -12.74 -2.29
CA VAL A 279 -43.02 -12.59 -1.16
C VAL A 279 -43.26 -11.30 -0.38
N LEU A 280 -43.98 -10.33 -0.98
CA LEU A 280 -44.37 -9.09 -0.29
C LEU A 280 -45.52 -9.30 0.71
N LYS A 281 -46.36 -10.37 0.56
CA LYS A 281 -47.54 -10.60 1.39
C LYS A 281 -47.28 -10.64 2.90
N PRO A 282 -46.23 -11.30 3.42
CA PRO A 282 -45.87 -11.27 4.83
C PRO A 282 -45.67 -9.85 5.39
N ILE A 283 -45.04 -8.96 4.59
CA ILE A 283 -44.80 -7.57 4.97
C ILE A 283 -46.13 -6.79 5.04
N VAL A 284 -46.98 -6.99 4.04
CA VAL A 284 -48.34 -6.37 4.02
C VAL A 284 -49.18 -6.86 5.20
N PHE A 285 -49.14 -8.17 5.48
CA PHE A 285 -49.86 -8.76 6.61
C PHE A 285 -49.32 -8.20 7.95
N ALA A 286 -48.01 -8.21 8.17
CA ALA A 286 -47.41 -7.64 9.37
C ALA A 286 -47.81 -6.17 9.58
N LYS A 287 -47.83 -5.37 8.50
CA LYS A 287 -48.27 -3.97 8.56
C LYS A 287 -49.76 -3.84 8.89
N SER A 288 -50.59 -4.77 8.42
CA SER A 288 -52.03 -4.77 8.72
C SER A 288 -52.33 -5.13 10.20
N VAL A 289 -51.52 -6.03 10.76
CA VAL A 289 -51.57 -6.36 12.21
C VAL A 289 -51.09 -5.16 13.04
N ASP A 290 -49.96 -4.55 12.66
CA ASP A 290 -49.40 -3.39 13.34
C ASP A 290 -50.34 -2.17 13.34
N ASN A 291 -51.13 -2.02 12.28
CA ASN A 291 -52.19 -0.99 12.18
C ASN A 291 -53.55 -1.41 12.80
N GLU A 292 -53.60 -2.51 13.52
CA GLU A 292 -54.83 -3.06 14.13
C GLU A 292 -55.97 -3.29 13.13
N THR A 293 -55.66 -3.46 11.84
CA THR A 293 -56.62 -3.73 10.77
C THR A 293 -56.93 -5.23 10.62
N LEU A 294 -56.05 -6.08 11.15
CA LEU A 294 -56.20 -7.54 11.22
C LEU A 294 -55.73 -8.01 12.59
N GLU A 295 -56.53 -8.88 13.21
CA GLU A 295 -56.12 -9.60 14.42
C GLU A 295 -55.36 -10.86 13.99
N PRO A 296 -54.16 -11.17 14.56
CA PRO A 296 -53.53 -12.45 14.35
C PRO A 296 -54.29 -13.54 15.09
N ASP A 297 -54.93 -14.47 14.39
CA ASP A 297 -55.51 -15.69 14.94
C ASP A 297 -54.45 -16.69 15.36
#